data_34f9e3c61b89e9d6e49c629fc4520d02
#
_entry.id   34f9e3c61b89e9d6e49c629fc4520d02
#
_cell.length_a   1.000
_cell.length_b   1.000
_cell.length_c   1.000
_cell.angle_alpha   90.00
_cell.angle_beta   90.00
_cell.angle_gamma   90.00
#
_symmetry.space_group_name_H-M   'P 1'
#
loop_
_entity.id
_entity.type
_entity.pdbx_description
1 polymer ?
#
loop_
_entity_poly.entity_id
_entity_poly.type
_entity_poly.pdbx_seq_one_letter_code
_entity_poly.pdbx_strand_id
1 'polypeptide(L)'
;MWLERTELLIGAESLEFLKNSTVAVVGVGGVGGYAAEMIVRAGVGRVIIVDADVVSESNKNRQLLALDSTMGQSKVKVLSQRLKDINPQLDIVPVEEYMTEENVGALLEGAAAEKKIDFLVDAIDTLAPKIALISYCVSGAIPLVSSMGSGAKFDATKVRIADLSKSYNCPLAYILRKKLRKVGIHKGFKVVFSEELPEREAIVPTEGERNKKSQVGTISYLPPVFGCVCAQAALTFLIEKSKNN
;
A
#
# COMPACT_ATOMS: atom_id res chain seq x y z
N MET A 1 27.93 0.14 6.14
CA MET A 1 26.88 -0.28 5.15
C MET A 1 25.68 0.66 5.25
N TRP A 2 24.94 0.91 4.16
CA TRP A 2 23.79 1.84 4.20
C TRP A 2 22.65 1.41 5.14
N LEU A 3 22.56 0.12 5.51
CA LEU A 3 21.60 -0.44 6.47
C LEU A 3 22.13 -0.55 7.91
N GLU A 4 23.31 -0.04 8.22
CA GLU A 4 23.93 -0.15 9.55
C GLU A 4 23.02 0.36 10.68
N ARG A 5 22.36 1.51 10.49
CA ARG A 5 21.41 2.04 11.48
C ARG A 5 20.16 1.19 11.65
N THR A 6 19.70 0.57 10.59
CA THR A 6 18.59 -0.39 10.65
C THR A 6 19.01 -1.62 11.44
N GLU A 7 20.18 -2.17 11.14
CA GLU A 7 20.73 -3.35 11.83
C GLU A 7 20.91 -3.10 13.34
N LEU A 8 21.44 -1.92 13.73
CA LEU A 8 21.56 -1.55 15.14
C LEU A 8 20.22 -1.53 15.87
N LEU A 9 19.12 -1.19 15.19
CA LEU A 9 17.78 -1.11 15.78
C LEU A 9 17.09 -2.46 15.88
N ILE A 10 17.17 -3.30 14.83
CA ILE A 10 16.38 -4.52 14.71
C ILE A 10 17.19 -5.81 14.90
N GLY A 11 18.54 -5.72 14.89
CA GLY A 11 19.47 -6.84 14.94
C GLY A 11 19.77 -7.45 13.58
N ALA A 12 20.91 -8.12 13.46
CA ALA A 12 21.40 -8.72 12.23
C ALA A 12 20.46 -9.82 11.69
N GLU A 13 19.90 -10.64 12.58
CA GLU A 13 18.98 -11.73 12.22
C GLU A 13 17.69 -11.21 11.57
N SER A 14 17.06 -10.20 12.17
CA SER A 14 15.87 -9.58 11.59
C SER A 14 16.17 -8.87 10.27
N LEU A 15 17.34 -8.23 10.16
CA LEU A 15 17.76 -7.59 8.90
C LEU A 15 17.95 -8.64 7.80
N GLU A 16 18.58 -9.77 8.09
CA GLU A 16 18.75 -10.85 7.12
C GLU A 16 17.40 -11.46 6.71
N PHE A 17 16.47 -11.57 7.65
CA PHE A 17 15.10 -12.00 7.34
C PHE A 17 14.41 -11.02 6.38
N LEU A 18 14.53 -9.70 6.60
CA LEU A 18 13.98 -8.68 5.69
C LEU A 18 14.58 -8.78 4.29
N LYS A 19 15.89 -8.98 4.16
CA LYS A 19 16.56 -9.14 2.85
C LYS A 19 16.03 -10.34 2.07
N ASN A 20 15.57 -11.38 2.76
CA ASN A 20 15.02 -12.59 2.15
C ASN A 20 13.48 -12.54 2.01
N SER A 21 12.83 -11.50 2.50
CA SER A 21 11.37 -11.35 2.45
C SER A 21 10.89 -10.76 1.13
N THR A 22 9.67 -11.17 0.72
CA THR A 22 8.94 -10.62 -0.44
C THR A 22 7.73 -9.84 0.03
N VAL A 23 7.67 -8.55 -0.29
CA VAL A 23 6.51 -7.69 0.00
C VAL A 23 5.85 -7.24 -1.30
N ALA A 24 4.52 -7.40 -1.39
CA ALA A 24 3.73 -6.86 -2.48
C ALA A 24 3.09 -5.53 -2.08
N VAL A 25 3.15 -4.52 -2.95
CA VAL A 25 2.47 -3.22 -2.79
C VAL A 25 1.55 -3.01 -3.98
N VAL A 26 0.25 -2.99 -3.73
CA VAL A 26 -0.77 -2.84 -4.78
C VAL A 26 -1.38 -1.45 -4.72
N GLY A 27 -1.24 -0.69 -5.82
CA GLY A 27 -1.47 0.74 -5.89
C GLY A 27 -0.22 1.52 -5.46
N VAL A 28 0.46 2.21 -6.39
CA VAL A 28 1.68 2.99 -6.08
C VAL A 28 1.47 4.50 -6.24
N GLY A 29 0.30 4.97 -5.85
CA GLY A 29 -0.03 6.38 -5.75
C GLY A 29 0.56 7.07 -4.51
N GLY A 30 -0.21 8.03 -3.93
CA GLY A 30 0.23 8.84 -2.79
C GLY A 30 0.50 8.07 -1.49
N VAL A 31 -0.08 6.89 -1.32
CA VAL A 31 0.16 6.00 -0.17
C VAL A 31 1.19 4.93 -0.52
N GLY A 32 0.91 4.14 -1.56
CA GLY A 32 1.72 2.96 -1.86
C GLY A 32 3.14 3.28 -2.34
N GLY A 33 3.35 4.39 -3.04
CA GLY A 33 4.69 4.83 -3.44
C GLY A 33 5.60 5.08 -2.23
N TYR A 34 5.09 5.77 -1.22
CA TYR A 34 5.82 5.97 0.04
C TYR A 34 5.97 4.67 0.84
N ALA A 35 4.95 3.83 0.88
CA ALA A 35 5.05 2.53 1.55
C ALA A 35 6.16 1.67 0.94
N ALA A 36 6.21 1.55 -0.39
CA ALA A 36 7.23 0.79 -1.10
C ALA A 36 8.64 1.35 -0.84
N GLU A 37 8.82 2.67 -0.87
CA GLU A 37 10.11 3.29 -0.57
C GLU A 37 10.57 3.00 0.86
N MET A 38 9.70 3.15 1.86
CA MET A 38 10.05 2.88 3.26
C MET A 38 10.40 1.41 3.50
N ILE A 39 9.69 0.49 2.85
CA ILE A 39 9.94 -0.95 2.91
C ILE A 39 11.33 -1.28 2.33
N VAL A 40 11.67 -0.72 1.16
CA VAL A 40 13.00 -0.93 0.55
C VAL A 40 14.11 -0.30 1.38
N ARG A 41 13.90 0.92 1.91
CA ARG A 41 14.87 1.59 2.79
C ARG A 41 15.12 0.85 4.12
N ALA A 42 14.18 0.00 4.54
CA ALA A 42 14.36 -0.87 5.72
C ALA A 42 15.14 -2.16 5.40
N GLY A 43 15.39 -2.47 4.13
CA GLY A 43 16.21 -3.60 3.72
C GLY A 43 15.45 -4.82 3.20
N VAL A 44 14.15 -4.68 2.90
CA VAL A 44 13.41 -5.76 2.21
C VAL A 44 14.04 -6.00 0.84
N GLY A 45 14.37 -7.27 0.54
CA GLY A 45 15.15 -7.63 -0.63
C GLY A 45 14.34 -7.87 -1.90
N ARG A 46 13.04 -8.16 -1.79
CA ARG A 46 12.15 -8.34 -2.95
C ARG A 46 10.86 -7.56 -2.79
N VAL A 47 10.48 -6.79 -3.82
CA VAL A 47 9.22 -6.03 -3.84
C VAL A 47 8.48 -6.24 -5.15
N ILE A 48 7.21 -6.61 -5.06
CA ILE A 48 6.27 -6.64 -6.17
C ILE A 48 5.45 -5.35 -6.11
N ILE A 49 5.40 -4.58 -7.18
CA ILE A 49 4.60 -3.35 -7.25
C ILE A 49 3.59 -3.45 -8.39
N VAL A 50 2.33 -3.15 -8.10
CA VAL A 50 1.22 -3.28 -9.05
C VAL A 50 0.49 -1.95 -9.18
N ASP A 51 0.43 -1.38 -10.37
CA ASP A 51 -0.37 -0.19 -10.70
C ASP A 51 -0.49 -0.06 -12.22
N ALA A 52 -1.65 0.27 -12.74
CA ALA A 52 -1.90 0.43 -14.19
C ALA A 52 -1.75 1.86 -14.69
N ASP A 53 -1.61 2.83 -13.76
CA ASP A 53 -1.69 4.24 -14.09
C ASP A 53 -0.35 4.80 -14.60
N VAL A 54 -0.47 5.92 -15.31
CA VAL A 54 0.64 6.82 -15.62
C VAL A 54 0.67 8.00 -14.64
N VAL A 55 1.82 8.64 -14.54
CA VAL A 55 1.99 9.88 -13.77
C VAL A 55 1.22 11.01 -14.45
N SER A 56 0.40 11.73 -13.69
CA SER A 56 -0.38 12.88 -14.17
C SER A 56 -0.12 14.13 -13.33
N GLU A 57 -0.42 15.30 -13.87
CA GLU A 57 -0.19 16.59 -13.21
C GLU A 57 -0.96 16.69 -11.88
N SER A 58 -2.17 16.17 -11.82
CA SER A 58 -3.00 16.14 -10.60
C SER A 58 -2.40 15.28 -9.47
N ASN A 59 -1.36 14.50 -9.73
CA ASN A 59 -0.67 13.68 -8.74
C ASN A 59 0.43 14.45 -7.99
N LYS A 60 0.94 15.56 -8.56
CA LYS A 60 2.10 16.30 -8.04
C LYS A 60 1.98 16.73 -6.59
N ASN A 61 0.77 17.04 -6.16
CA ASN A 61 0.55 17.54 -4.81
C ASN A 61 0.80 16.50 -3.71
N ARG A 62 0.86 15.17 -4.04
CA ARG A 62 0.94 14.11 -3.02
C ARG A 62 1.64 12.82 -3.41
N GLN A 63 1.94 12.62 -4.69
CA GLN A 63 2.59 11.37 -5.14
C GLN A 63 4.09 11.58 -5.35
N LEU A 64 4.89 10.76 -4.68
CA LEU A 64 6.35 10.75 -4.73
C LEU A 64 6.93 10.73 -6.14
N LEU A 65 6.21 10.08 -7.06
CA LEU A 65 6.62 9.82 -8.43
C LEU A 65 6.31 10.98 -9.40
N ALA A 66 5.44 11.90 -8.97
CA ALA A 66 4.91 12.93 -9.85
C ALA A 66 5.80 14.17 -9.88
N LEU A 67 6.70 14.19 -10.84
CA LEU A 67 7.61 15.26 -11.18
C LEU A 67 7.38 15.70 -12.63
N ASP A 68 7.80 16.91 -13.01
CA ASP A 68 7.72 17.37 -14.41
C ASP A 68 8.42 16.40 -15.37
N SER A 69 9.56 15.85 -14.94
CA SER A 69 10.35 14.90 -15.72
C SER A 69 9.72 13.51 -15.87
N THR A 70 8.70 13.19 -15.08
CA THR A 70 8.06 11.85 -15.10
C THR A 70 6.64 11.85 -15.64
N MET A 71 6.11 13.01 -16.07
CA MET A 71 4.76 13.12 -16.64
C MET A 71 4.53 12.14 -17.79
N GLY A 72 3.38 11.45 -17.76
CA GLY A 72 2.99 10.46 -18.77
C GLY A 72 3.71 9.11 -18.69
N GLN A 73 4.70 8.96 -17.81
CA GLN A 73 5.40 7.68 -17.62
C GLN A 73 4.60 6.75 -16.71
N SER A 74 4.76 5.44 -16.91
CA SER A 74 4.17 4.41 -16.06
C SER A 74 4.64 4.56 -14.61
N LYS A 75 3.70 4.58 -13.66
CA LYS A 75 4.02 4.73 -12.23
C LYS A 75 4.93 3.62 -11.73
N VAL A 76 4.69 2.36 -12.13
CA VAL A 76 5.54 1.23 -11.68
C VAL A 76 6.93 1.30 -12.28
N LYS A 77 7.12 1.80 -13.50
CA LYS A 77 8.45 2.00 -14.10
C LYS A 77 9.24 3.09 -13.38
N VAL A 78 8.61 4.25 -13.13
CA VAL A 78 9.23 5.36 -12.40
C VAL A 78 9.63 4.93 -10.99
N LEU A 79 8.72 4.24 -10.28
CA LEU A 79 9.01 3.75 -8.93
C LEU A 79 10.12 2.71 -8.95
N SER A 80 10.13 1.78 -9.91
CA SER A 80 11.19 0.76 -10.03
C SER A 80 12.57 1.38 -10.14
N GLN A 81 12.72 2.37 -11.00
CA GLN A 81 13.99 3.07 -11.16
C GLN A 81 14.42 3.73 -9.85
N ARG A 82 13.51 4.44 -9.20
CA ARG A 82 13.79 5.09 -7.91
C ARG A 82 14.18 4.09 -6.81
N LEU A 83 13.51 2.96 -6.72
CA LEU A 83 13.81 1.93 -5.72
C LEU A 83 15.16 1.24 -6.01
N LYS A 84 15.49 1.05 -7.29
CA LYS A 84 16.82 0.55 -7.71
C LYS A 84 17.95 1.53 -7.38
N ASP A 85 17.70 2.83 -7.45
CA ASP A 85 18.70 3.86 -7.06
C ASP A 85 18.94 3.85 -5.53
N ILE A 86 17.95 3.44 -4.74
CA ILE A 86 18.10 3.25 -3.29
C ILE A 86 18.84 1.94 -2.98
N ASN A 87 18.43 0.84 -3.63
CA ASN A 87 19.03 -0.47 -3.47
C ASN A 87 19.28 -1.12 -4.84
N PRO A 88 20.48 -1.02 -5.41
CA PRO A 88 20.79 -1.62 -6.70
C PRO A 88 20.61 -3.14 -6.78
N GLN A 89 20.66 -3.84 -5.63
CA GLN A 89 20.48 -5.29 -5.54
C GLN A 89 19.02 -5.70 -5.33
N LEU A 90 18.08 -4.74 -5.23
CA LEU A 90 16.66 -5.04 -5.04
C LEU A 90 16.11 -5.94 -6.16
N ASP A 91 15.48 -7.04 -5.78
CA ASP A 91 14.66 -7.83 -6.70
C ASP A 91 13.27 -7.17 -6.79
N ILE A 92 13.04 -6.42 -7.87
CA ILE A 92 11.78 -5.69 -8.07
C ILE A 92 11.01 -6.21 -9.27
N VAL A 93 9.73 -6.50 -9.05
CA VAL A 93 8.79 -6.99 -10.07
C VAL A 93 7.71 -5.94 -10.31
N PRO A 94 7.84 -5.09 -11.34
CA PRO A 94 6.80 -4.15 -11.71
C PRO A 94 5.71 -4.83 -12.53
N VAL A 95 4.45 -4.66 -12.13
CA VAL A 95 3.27 -5.16 -12.84
C VAL A 95 2.42 -3.97 -13.27
N GLU A 96 2.41 -3.69 -14.57
CA GLU A 96 1.68 -2.57 -15.18
C GLU A 96 0.31 -3.05 -15.64
N GLU A 97 -0.53 -3.46 -14.67
CA GLU A 97 -1.86 -3.99 -14.96
C GLU A 97 -2.91 -3.49 -13.96
N TYR A 98 -4.14 -3.32 -14.46
CA TYR A 98 -5.29 -3.01 -13.62
C TYR A 98 -5.82 -4.28 -12.96
N MET A 99 -5.87 -4.27 -11.62
CA MET A 99 -6.36 -5.40 -10.84
C MET A 99 -7.88 -5.47 -10.86
N THR A 100 -8.42 -6.67 -11.07
CA THR A 100 -9.85 -6.99 -11.02
C THR A 100 -10.09 -8.23 -10.16
N GLU A 101 -11.35 -8.57 -9.96
CA GLU A 101 -11.72 -9.81 -9.26
C GLU A 101 -11.28 -11.06 -10.03
N GLU A 102 -11.32 -11.00 -11.37
CA GLU A 102 -11.01 -12.12 -12.25
C GLU A 102 -9.50 -12.38 -12.37
N ASN A 103 -8.66 -11.34 -12.23
CA ASN A 103 -7.22 -11.45 -12.48
C ASN A 103 -6.33 -11.38 -11.23
N VAL A 104 -6.87 -11.04 -10.05
CA VAL A 104 -6.09 -10.82 -8.83
C VAL A 104 -5.19 -12.01 -8.48
N GLY A 105 -5.69 -13.24 -8.58
CA GLY A 105 -4.91 -14.45 -8.31
C GLY A 105 -3.77 -14.62 -9.31
N ALA A 106 -4.08 -14.65 -10.60
CA ALA A 106 -3.10 -14.82 -11.66
C ALA A 106 -2.01 -13.73 -11.65
N LEU A 107 -2.38 -12.46 -11.37
CA LEU A 107 -1.43 -11.37 -11.26
C LEU A 107 -0.44 -11.56 -10.11
N LEU A 108 -0.94 -11.87 -8.93
CA LEU A 108 -0.10 -12.03 -7.74
C LEU A 108 0.74 -13.31 -7.81
N GLU A 109 0.17 -14.42 -8.25
CA GLU A 109 0.88 -15.68 -8.43
C GLU A 109 1.95 -15.58 -9.51
N GLY A 110 1.63 -14.99 -10.67
CA GLY A 110 2.59 -14.74 -11.73
C GLY A 110 3.74 -13.82 -11.32
N ALA A 111 3.44 -12.73 -10.58
CA ALA A 111 4.45 -11.81 -10.09
C ALA A 111 5.31 -12.42 -8.95
N ALA A 112 4.70 -13.23 -8.09
CA ALA A 112 5.41 -13.96 -7.05
C ALA A 112 6.34 -15.03 -7.64
N ALA A 113 5.96 -15.62 -8.78
CA ALA A 113 6.60 -16.77 -9.38
C ALA A 113 6.67 -17.94 -8.36
N GLU A 114 7.86 -18.47 -8.11
CA GLU A 114 8.05 -19.55 -7.13
C GLU A 114 8.23 -19.04 -5.67
N LYS A 115 8.28 -17.70 -5.46
CA LYS A 115 8.51 -17.11 -4.14
C LYS A 115 7.19 -16.73 -3.47
N LYS A 116 7.06 -17.08 -2.20
CA LYS A 116 5.88 -16.68 -1.40
C LYS A 116 5.88 -15.18 -1.12
N ILE A 117 4.70 -14.55 -1.20
CA ILE A 117 4.48 -13.20 -0.67
C ILE A 117 4.39 -13.29 0.86
N ASP A 118 5.35 -12.69 1.56
CA ASP A 118 5.40 -12.70 3.03
C ASP A 118 4.47 -11.67 3.65
N PHE A 119 4.23 -10.56 2.97
CA PHE A 119 3.30 -9.52 3.38
C PHE A 119 2.77 -8.73 2.18
N LEU A 120 1.54 -8.22 2.29
CA LEU A 120 0.92 -7.39 1.26
C LEU A 120 0.44 -6.05 1.81
N VAL A 121 0.76 -4.96 1.10
CA VAL A 121 0.23 -3.62 1.34
C VAL A 121 -0.80 -3.30 0.26
N ASP A 122 -2.06 -3.16 0.67
CA ASP A 122 -3.14 -2.70 -0.19
C ASP A 122 -3.30 -1.18 -0.07
N ALA A 123 -2.91 -0.47 -1.11
CA ALA A 123 -3.05 0.99 -1.24
C ALA A 123 -3.98 1.39 -2.38
N ILE A 124 -4.88 0.50 -2.81
CA ILE A 124 -5.90 0.77 -3.82
C ILE A 124 -6.95 1.74 -3.26
N ASP A 125 -7.35 2.73 -4.03
CA ASP A 125 -8.38 3.72 -3.66
C ASP A 125 -9.77 3.38 -4.22
N THR A 126 -9.90 2.38 -5.09
CA THR A 126 -11.15 1.92 -5.70
C THR A 126 -11.70 0.67 -5.01
N LEU A 127 -13.03 0.60 -4.87
CA LEU A 127 -13.66 -0.35 -3.95
C LEU A 127 -13.65 -1.80 -4.46
N ALA A 128 -13.97 -2.04 -5.74
CA ALA A 128 -14.10 -3.39 -6.28
C ALA A 128 -12.76 -4.14 -6.30
N PRO A 129 -11.66 -3.59 -6.87
CA PRO A 129 -10.35 -4.23 -6.81
C PRO A 129 -9.85 -4.43 -5.38
N LYS A 130 -10.11 -3.47 -4.48
CA LYS A 130 -9.73 -3.57 -3.07
C LYS A 130 -10.41 -4.74 -2.36
N ILE A 131 -11.70 -4.95 -2.61
CA ILE A 131 -12.44 -6.09 -2.05
C ILE A 131 -11.87 -7.41 -2.58
N ALA A 132 -11.64 -7.50 -3.90
CA ALA A 132 -11.08 -8.67 -4.53
C ALA A 132 -9.70 -9.03 -3.94
N LEU A 133 -8.81 -8.04 -3.83
CA LEU A 133 -7.47 -8.21 -3.25
C LEU A 133 -7.52 -8.69 -1.79
N ILE A 134 -8.33 -8.05 -0.95
CA ILE A 134 -8.47 -8.43 0.46
C ILE A 134 -9.06 -9.84 0.57
N SER A 135 -10.08 -10.17 -0.23
CA SER A 135 -10.69 -11.50 -0.22
C SER A 135 -9.69 -12.58 -0.62
N TYR A 136 -8.91 -12.33 -1.68
CA TYR A 136 -7.85 -13.23 -2.12
C TYR A 136 -6.79 -13.44 -1.01
N CYS A 137 -6.31 -12.36 -0.40
CA CYS A 137 -5.30 -12.46 0.66
C CYS A 137 -5.82 -13.21 1.89
N VAL A 138 -7.04 -12.93 2.33
CA VAL A 138 -7.65 -13.60 3.50
C VAL A 138 -7.85 -15.08 3.22
N SER A 139 -8.33 -15.45 2.03
CA SER A 139 -8.53 -16.85 1.63
C SER A 139 -7.20 -17.60 1.49
N GLY A 140 -6.15 -16.93 0.98
CA GLY A 140 -4.80 -17.49 0.82
C GLY A 140 -3.92 -17.38 2.06
N ALA A 141 -4.44 -16.90 3.20
CA ALA A 141 -3.69 -16.63 4.44
C ALA A 141 -2.44 -15.76 4.21
N ILE A 142 -2.51 -14.81 3.27
CA ILE A 142 -1.45 -13.82 3.01
C ILE A 142 -1.63 -12.68 4.01
N PRO A 143 -0.64 -12.42 4.89
CA PRO A 143 -0.71 -11.29 5.82
C PRO A 143 -0.79 -9.96 5.06
N LEU A 144 -1.70 -9.07 5.48
CA LEU A 144 -1.88 -7.80 4.80
C LEU A 144 -2.18 -6.63 5.72
N VAL A 145 -1.89 -5.43 5.23
CA VAL A 145 -2.44 -4.16 5.73
C VAL A 145 -3.14 -3.44 4.58
N SER A 146 -4.31 -2.88 4.83
CA SER A 146 -5.06 -2.12 3.84
C SER A 146 -5.17 -0.65 4.25
N SER A 147 -4.74 0.26 3.37
CA SER A 147 -4.91 1.70 3.58
C SER A 147 -6.36 2.10 3.36
N MET A 148 -6.91 2.86 4.30
CA MET A 148 -8.21 3.49 4.15
C MET A 148 -8.09 4.88 3.52
N GLY A 149 -9.18 5.63 3.41
CA GLY A 149 -9.17 6.95 2.78
C GLY A 149 -8.35 7.97 3.59
N SER A 150 -7.35 8.55 2.94
CA SER A 150 -6.48 9.61 3.48
C SER A 150 -6.91 11.02 3.07
N GLY A 151 -7.84 11.16 2.13
CA GLY A 151 -8.35 12.47 1.68
C GLY A 151 -9.38 13.09 2.61
N ALA A 152 -9.64 14.39 2.42
CA ALA A 152 -10.54 15.23 3.21
C ALA A 152 -10.18 15.28 4.71
N LYS A 153 -8.91 15.26 5.05
CA LYS A 153 -8.35 15.24 6.40
C LYS A 153 -7.03 15.97 6.46
N PHE A 154 -6.65 16.43 7.67
CA PHE A 154 -5.44 17.23 7.89
C PHE A 154 -4.53 16.67 9.00
N ASP A 155 -5.10 16.12 10.07
CA ASP A 155 -4.35 15.78 11.28
C ASP A 155 -3.63 14.43 11.14
N ALA A 156 -2.35 14.48 10.82
CA ALA A 156 -1.50 13.29 10.71
C ALA A 156 -1.31 12.55 12.05
N THR A 157 -1.49 13.24 13.18
CA THR A 157 -1.36 12.62 14.53
C THR A 157 -2.52 11.67 14.85
N LYS A 158 -3.61 11.73 14.09
CA LYS A 158 -4.78 10.87 14.22
C LYS A 158 -4.74 9.61 13.34
N VAL A 159 -3.63 9.37 12.65
CA VAL A 159 -3.46 8.13 11.88
C VAL A 159 -3.21 6.95 12.82
N ARG A 160 -3.93 5.84 12.61
CA ARG A 160 -3.91 4.63 13.46
C ARG A 160 -3.83 3.36 12.65
N ILE A 161 -3.30 2.33 13.29
CA ILE A 161 -3.37 0.93 12.82
C ILE A 161 -4.34 0.18 13.75
N ALA A 162 -5.34 -0.47 13.18
CA ALA A 162 -6.25 -1.36 13.93
C ALA A 162 -6.75 -2.50 13.03
N ASP A 163 -7.45 -3.46 13.61
CA ASP A 163 -8.27 -4.39 12.83
C ASP A 163 -9.38 -3.63 12.10
N LEU A 164 -9.74 -4.07 10.90
CA LEU A 164 -10.81 -3.43 10.11
C LEU A 164 -12.10 -3.23 10.92
N SER A 165 -12.47 -4.20 11.75
CA SER A 165 -13.69 -4.17 12.57
C SER A 165 -13.71 -3.02 13.58
N LYS A 166 -12.54 -2.51 13.97
CA LYS A 166 -12.34 -1.42 14.94
C LYS A 166 -12.16 -0.05 14.30
N SER A 167 -12.14 0.05 12.95
CA SER A 167 -12.02 1.34 12.25
C SER A 167 -13.30 2.15 12.32
N TYR A 168 -13.20 3.47 12.38
CA TYR A 168 -14.31 4.42 12.42
C TYR A 168 -13.97 5.72 11.68
N ASN A 169 -14.89 6.64 11.57
CA ASN A 169 -14.72 7.95 10.92
C ASN A 169 -14.15 7.92 9.49
N CYS A 170 -14.28 6.78 8.80
CA CYS A 170 -13.82 6.63 7.42
C CYS A 170 -14.92 6.04 6.55
N PRO A 171 -15.47 6.80 5.57
CA PRO A 171 -16.50 6.31 4.67
C PRO A 171 -16.08 5.08 3.86
N LEU A 172 -14.84 5.04 3.37
CA LEU A 172 -14.30 3.90 2.64
C LEU A 172 -14.29 2.63 3.53
N ALA A 173 -13.78 2.75 4.76
CA ALA A 173 -13.76 1.63 5.70
C ALA A 173 -15.18 1.14 6.06
N TYR A 174 -16.13 2.04 6.19
CA TYR A 174 -17.53 1.69 6.44
C TYR A 174 -18.11 0.84 5.30
N ILE A 175 -17.94 1.30 4.05
CA ILE A 175 -18.45 0.57 2.88
C ILE A 175 -17.71 -0.77 2.74
N LEU A 176 -16.38 -0.79 2.93
CA LEU A 176 -15.56 -1.97 2.86
C LEU A 176 -16.03 -3.04 3.88
N ARG A 177 -16.23 -2.67 5.16
CA ARG A 177 -16.79 -3.59 6.17
C ARG A 177 -18.14 -4.18 5.74
N LYS A 178 -19.04 -3.33 5.20
CA LYS A 178 -20.37 -3.77 4.74
C LYS A 178 -20.27 -4.78 3.59
N LYS A 179 -19.34 -4.56 2.66
CA LYS A 179 -19.15 -5.43 1.50
C LYS A 179 -18.44 -6.74 1.87
N LEU A 180 -17.36 -6.68 2.64
CA LEU A 180 -16.61 -7.86 3.08
C LEU A 180 -17.42 -8.79 3.97
N ARG A 181 -18.33 -8.26 4.80
CA ARG A 181 -19.26 -9.07 5.58
C ARG A 181 -20.14 -9.96 4.70
N LYS A 182 -20.50 -9.54 3.49
CA LYS A 182 -21.33 -10.34 2.57
C LYS A 182 -20.58 -11.57 2.03
N VAL A 183 -19.24 -11.55 2.06
CA VAL A 183 -18.37 -12.67 1.68
C VAL A 183 -17.71 -13.33 2.89
N GLY A 184 -18.29 -13.14 4.09
CA GLY A 184 -17.86 -13.82 5.32
C GLY A 184 -16.64 -13.22 6.02
N ILE A 185 -16.09 -12.11 5.53
CA ILE A 185 -14.91 -11.45 6.13
C ILE A 185 -15.35 -10.34 7.07
N HIS A 186 -15.17 -10.54 8.38
CA HIS A 186 -15.60 -9.62 9.42
C HIS A 186 -14.45 -8.91 10.11
N LYS A 187 -13.29 -9.55 10.23
CA LYS A 187 -12.08 -9.15 10.96
C LYS A 187 -10.88 -9.97 10.48
N GLY A 188 -9.72 -9.76 11.05
CA GLY A 188 -8.56 -10.63 10.86
C GLY A 188 -7.44 -10.00 10.01
N PHE A 189 -7.57 -8.73 9.64
CA PHE A 189 -6.47 -7.99 9.02
C PHE A 189 -6.40 -6.54 9.50
N LYS A 190 -5.21 -5.95 9.43
CA LYS A 190 -4.95 -4.58 9.84
C LYS A 190 -5.33 -3.58 8.75
N VAL A 191 -5.82 -2.42 9.18
CA VAL A 191 -6.04 -1.25 8.31
C VAL A 191 -5.32 -0.03 8.89
N VAL A 192 -4.87 0.85 7.99
CA VAL A 192 -4.42 2.20 8.33
C VAL A 192 -5.55 3.16 8.05
N PHE A 193 -6.00 3.88 9.06
CA PHE A 193 -7.09 4.86 8.96
C PHE A 193 -6.80 6.07 9.85
N SER A 194 -7.56 7.16 9.68
CA SER A 194 -7.50 8.32 10.58
C SER A 194 -8.77 8.39 11.41
N GLU A 195 -8.62 8.72 12.68
CA GLU A 195 -9.72 9.01 13.62
C GLU A 195 -10.45 10.32 13.30
N GLU A 196 -9.87 11.14 12.43
CA GLU A 196 -10.42 12.41 12.01
C GLU A 196 -11.67 12.20 11.13
N LEU A 197 -12.70 12.99 11.37
CA LEU A 197 -13.86 13.06 10.48
C LEU A 197 -13.45 13.74 9.16
N PRO A 198 -13.89 13.24 8.01
CA PRO A 198 -13.58 13.90 6.75
C PRO A 198 -14.34 15.22 6.60
N GLU A 199 -13.66 16.24 6.09
CA GLU A 199 -14.26 17.52 5.69
C GLU A 199 -15.19 17.30 4.50
N ARG A 200 -16.49 17.53 4.70
CA ARG A 200 -17.52 17.22 3.70
C ARG A 200 -17.40 18.09 2.45
N GLU A 201 -17.01 19.35 2.62
CA GLU A 201 -16.84 20.32 1.53
C GLU A 201 -15.65 19.97 0.62
N ALA A 202 -14.70 19.17 1.11
CA ALA A 202 -13.57 18.68 0.34
C ALA A 202 -13.91 17.43 -0.52
N ILE A 203 -15.16 16.99 -0.56
CA ILE A 203 -15.61 15.83 -1.32
C ILE A 203 -16.58 16.29 -2.40
N VAL A 204 -16.11 16.34 -3.64
CA VAL A 204 -16.90 16.79 -4.79
C VAL A 204 -17.31 15.59 -5.64
N PRO A 205 -18.60 15.41 -5.97
CA PRO A 205 -19.03 14.38 -6.92
C PRO A 205 -18.31 14.57 -8.27
N THR A 206 -17.92 13.48 -8.91
CA THR A 206 -17.31 13.51 -10.25
C THR A 206 -18.03 12.55 -11.17
N GLU A 207 -18.13 12.92 -12.45
CA GLU A 207 -18.65 12.08 -13.52
C GLU A 207 -17.49 11.73 -14.47
N GLY A 208 -17.44 10.49 -14.94
CA GLY A 208 -16.54 10.08 -16.03
C GLY A 208 -15.23 9.42 -15.63
N GLU A 209 -14.83 9.37 -14.35
CA GLU A 209 -13.68 8.56 -13.95
C GLU A 209 -14.07 7.09 -13.66
N ARG A 210 -13.32 6.15 -14.23
CA ARG A 210 -13.55 4.71 -14.05
C ARG A 210 -13.51 4.33 -12.57
N ASN A 211 -14.63 3.85 -12.04
CA ASN A 211 -14.78 3.38 -10.66
C ASN A 211 -14.64 4.44 -9.54
N LYS A 212 -14.61 5.74 -9.87
CA LYS A 212 -14.64 6.83 -8.88
C LYS A 212 -15.94 7.62 -8.96
N LYS A 213 -16.58 7.82 -7.82
CA LYS A 213 -17.83 8.58 -7.70
C LYS A 213 -17.62 10.00 -7.17
N SER A 214 -16.43 10.31 -6.68
CA SER A 214 -16.09 11.62 -6.13
C SER A 214 -14.59 11.89 -6.23
N GLN A 215 -14.26 13.14 -6.46
CA GLN A 215 -12.92 13.67 -6.24
C GLN A 215 -12.81 14.16 -4.80
N VAL A 216 -11.71 13.83 -4.13
CA VAL A 216 -11.50 14.13 -2.72
C VAL A 216 -10.28 15.03 -2.57
N GLY A 217 -10.46 16.19 -1.98
CA GLY A 217 -9.38 17.11 -1.64
C GLY A 217 -8.34 16.41 -0.75
N THR A 218 -7.07 16.62 -1.02
CA THR A 218 -6.01 15.90 -0.34
C THR A 218 -4.82 16.83 -0.10
N ILE A 219 -4.38 16.94 1.15
CA ILE A 219 -3.15 17.65 1.51
C ILE A 219 -1.92 16.78 1.22
N SER A 220 -0.78 17.39 0.93
CA SER A 220 0.43 16.73 0.45
C SER A 220 1.00 15.66 1.38
N TYR A 221 1.01 15.90 2.68
CA TYR A 221 1.69 15.05 3.67
C TYR A 221 0.86 13.87 4.19
N LEU A 222 -0.47 13.94 4.11
CA LEU A 222 -1.30 12.92 4.78
C LEU A 222 -1.24 11.55 4.10
N PRO A 223 -1.37 11.42 2.76
CA PRO A 223 -1.14 10.13 2.09
C PRO A 223 0.26 9.54 2.32
N PRO A 224 1.36 10.33 2.28
CA PRO A 224 2.69 9.89 2.71
C PRO A 224 2.73 9.28 4.11
N VAL A 225 2.10 9.92 5.10
CA VAL A 225 2.03 9.38 6.48
C VAL A 225 1.28 8.05 6.50
N PHE A 226 0.16 7.91 5.79
CA PHE A 226 -0.51 6.62 5.63
C PHE A 226 0.43 5.56 5.03
N GLY A 227 1.21 5.94 4.01
CA GLY A 227 2.21 5.05 3.39
C GLY A 227 3.28 4.60 4.38
N CYS A 228 3.85 5.53 5.17
CA CYS A 228 4.82 5.22 6.22
C CYS A 228 4.23 4.28 7.29
N VAL A 229 2.97 4.50 7.69
CA VAL A 229 2.29 3.65 8.68
C VAL A 229 1.94 2.27 8.10
N CYS A 230 1.62 2.17 6.80
CA CYS A 230 1.49 0.87 6.11
C CYS A 230 2.83 0.12 6.09
N ALA A 231 3.93 0.80 5.78
CA ALA A 231 5.27 0.23 5.85
C ALA A 231 5.62 -0.24 7.27
N GLN A 232 5.31 0.56 8.29
CA GLN A 232 5.45 0.16 9.70
C GLN A 232 4.72 -1.16 9.98
N ALA A 233 3.46 -1.30 9.54
CA ALA A 233 2.70 -2.52 9.76
C ALA A 233 3.35 -3.75 9.12
N ALA A 234 3.88 -3.60 7.89
CA ALA A 234 4.58 -4.67 7.18
C ALA A 234 5.90 -5.04 7.87
N LEU A 235 6.74 -4.05 8.16
CA LEU A 235 8.05 -4.25 8.76
C LEU A 235 7.95 -4.83 10.18
N THR A 236 7.03 -4.31 11.01
CA THR A 236 6.81 -4.86 12.35
C THR A 236 6.41 -6.32 12.29
N PHE A 237 5.49 -6.69 11.38
CA PHE A 237 5.08 -8.08 11.19
C PHE A 237 6.26 -8.98 10.79
N LEU A 238 7.09 -8.56 9.84
CA LEU A 238 8.23 -9.35 9.37
C LEU A 238 9.31 -9.50 10.45
N ILE A 239 9.59 -8.42 11.21
CA ILE A 239 10.55 -8.45 12.33
C ILE A 239 10.05 -9.35 13.47
N GLU A 240 8.75 -9.29 13.81
CA GLU A 240 8.18 -10.19 14.81
C GLU A 240 8.25 -11.66 14.36
N LYS A 241 7.98 -11.91 13.08
CA LYS A 241 8.08 -13.26 12.48
C LYS A 241 9.51 -13.80 12.50
N SER A 242 10.52 -12.96 12.25
CA SER A 242 11.94 -13.40 12.30
C SER A 242 12.37 -13.85 13.69
N LYS A 243 11.79 -13.31 14.76
CA LYS A 243 12.12 -13.66 16.15
C LYS A 243 11.42 -14.94 16.65
N ASN A 244 10.46 -15.44 15.90
CA ASN A 244 9.66 -16.62 16.24
C ASN A 244 9.96 -17.83 15.34
N ASN A 245 10.89 -17.69 14.40
CA ASN A 245 11.41 -18.77 13.55
C ASN A 245 12.77 -19.23 14.06
#